data_23d253072f94f2c11b566458624f373b
#
_entry.id   23d253072f94f2c11b566458624f373b
#
_cell.length_a   1.000
_cell.length_b   1.000
_cell.length_c   1.000
_cell.angle_alpha   90.00
_cell.angle_beta   90.00
_cell.angle_gamma   90.00
#
_symmetry.space_group_name_H-M   'P 1'
#
loop_
_entity.id
_entity.type
_entity.pdbx_description
1 polymer ?
#
loop_
_entity_poly.entity_id
_entity_poly.type
_entity_poly.pdbx_seq_one_letter_code
_entity_poly.pdbx_strand_id
1 'polypeptide(L)'
;MPPTSNFGQDITNTTPNDSNNNNRDESNGNSISIVNIERMGGTQLLPRLAGKGVIRVVGRCEDAKENNNLDLSECQLMHVPDAVYHLMRNTELKSCDLSSNVITKITPKFAMKFSLITDLNLSHNQMSKLPDELADLASLLRLDMSHNSFLTLPAVVFKMPKLRQLLANNNAIIDIEADQKQISSDSLELVDLRNNPLTPQCYESLKSAPVNFHIELTERQKEDWEDLTI
;
A
#
# COMPACT_ATOMS: atom_id res chain seq x y z
N MET A 1 67.86 -11.46 -18.40
CA MET A 1 68.89 -10.59 -17.79
C MET A 1 68.18 -9.36 -17.24
N PRO A 2 68.30 -9.11 -15.95
CA PRO A 2 67.85 -7.85 -15.32
C PRO A 2 68.97 -6.80 -15.35
N PRO A 3 68.82 -5.61 -14.81
CA PRO A 3 68.80 -5.33 -13.37
C PRO A 3 67.81 -4.24 -12.92
N THR A 4 67.28 -4.34 -11.71
CA THR A 4 67.71 -3.72 -10.43
C THR A 4 67.77 -2.20 -10.45
N SER A 5 67.25 -1.45 -9.52
CA SER A 5 67.37 -1.33 -8.07
C SER A 5 66.50 -0.13 -7.62
N ASN A 6 65.75 -0.20 -6.56
CA ASN A 6 66.09 0.00 -5.14
C ASN A 6 66.38 1.44 -4.70
N PHE A 7 65.92 1.67 -3.48
CA PHE A 7 66.14 2.75 -2.51
C PHE A 7 65.13 3.87 -2.49
N GLY A 8 64.44 4.22 -1.43
CA GLY A 8 64.65 3.91 0.00
C GLY A 8 64.40 5.16 0.82
N GLN A 9 63.69 4.99 1.94
CA GLN A 9 63.85 5.71 3.20
C GLN A 9 63.61 7.25 3.18
N ASP A 10 63.11 7.93 4.16
CA ASP A 10 62.61 7.67 5.52
C ASP A 10 62.16 9.02 6.12
N ILE A 11 61.30 8.90 7.19
CA ILE A 11 61.31 9.78 8.40
C ILE A 11 60.74 11.22 8.21
N THR A 12 59.88 11.77 9.03
CA THR A 12 59.56 11.85 10.47
C THR A 12 58.38 12.80 10.69
N ASN A 13 57.60 12.43 11.71
CA ASN A 13 56.95 13.25 12.73
C ASN A 13 56.97 14.78 12.63
N THR A 14 55.75 15.37 12.78
CA THR A 14 55.49 16.23 13.96
C THR A 14 54.02 16.72 13.92
N THR A 15 53.30 16.46 14.99
CA THR A 15 52.24 17.31 15.51
C THR A 15 52.90 18.51 16.24
N PRO A 16 52.29 19.67 16.45
CA PRO A 16 51.12 19.81 17.29
C PRO A 16 50.16 21.01 17.01
N ASN A 17 49.01 20.86 17.58
CA ASN A 17 48.19 21.88 18.27
C ASN A 17 47.58 23.11 17.60
N ASP A 18 46.30 23.15 17.90
CA ASP A 18 45.47 24.22 18.46
C ASP A 18 44.76 25.24 17.58
N SER A 19 43.53 25.31 17.93
CA SER A 19 42.67 26.48 18.11
C SER A 19 41.40 26.57 17.25
N ASN A 20 40.29 26.31 17.96
CA ASN A 20 39.03 27.04 17.97
C ASN A 20 38.58 27.79 16.69
N ASN A 21 37.46 27.41 16.17
CA ASN A 21 36.34 28.38 16.17
C ASN A 21 34.95 27.70 15.96
N ASN A 22 34.05 28.13 16.80
CA ASN A 22 32.62 27.94 16.81
C ASN A 22 32.00 28.35 15.47
N ASN A 23 31.11 27.53 14.95
CA ASN A 23 29.87 28.03 14.38
C ASN A 23 28.75 27.05 14.62
N ARG A 24 27.77 27.56 15.34
CA ARG A 24 26.45 26.94 15.56
C ARG A 24 25.72 26.89 14.25
N ASP A 25 25.19 25.71 13.91
CA ASP A 25 23.95 25.61 13.17
C ASP A 25 23.09 24.55 13.86
N GLU A 26 22.10 25.05 14.54
CA GLU A 26 20.98 24.27 15.07
C GLU A 26 20.13 23.78 13.90
N SER A 27 20.24 22.52 13.56
CA SER A 27 19.16 21.78 12.91
C SER A 27 18.72 20.65 13.81
N ASN A 28 17.64 20.93 14.49
CA ASN A 28 16.87 20.00 15.32
C ASN A 28 16.37 18.86 14.43
N GLY A 29 17.10 17.77 14.38
CA GLY A 29 16.71 16.53 13.71
C GLY A 29 16.87 15.40 14.70
N ASN A 30 15.76 14.90 15.21
CA ASN A 30 15.70 13.70 16.03
C ASN A 30 16.42 12.55 15.32
N SER A 31 17.71 12.45 15.53
CA SER A 31 18.50 11.27 15.21
C SER A 31 18.20 10.22 16.28
N ILE A 32 17.23 9.34 16.00
CA ILE A 32 17.09 8.11 16.76
C ILE A 32 18.39 7.35 16.50
N SER A 33 19.23 7.27 17.53
CA SER A 33 20.51 6.59 17.41
C SER A 33 20.27 5.09 17.21
N ILE A 34 21.06 4.48 16.34
CA ILE A 34 21.04 3.05 15.99
C ILE A 34 21.10 2.13 17.25
N VAL A 35 21.58 2.66 18.36
CA VAL A 35 21.67 1.96 19.65
C VAL A 35 20.29 1.55 20.22
N ASN A 36 19.21 2.23 19.84
CA ASN A 36 17.86 1.89 20.31
C ASN A 36 17.23 0.71 19.56
N ILE A 37 17.72 0.38 18.35
CA ILE A 37 17.23 -0.75 17.55
C ILE A 37 17.75 -2.08 18.09
N GLU A 38 18.94 -2.09 18.68
CA GLU A 38 19.52 -3.30 19.28
C GLU A 38 18.81 -3.74 20.58
N ARG A 39 18.07 -2.84 21.24
CA ARG A 39 17.32 -3.14 22.47
C ARG A 39 15.94 -3.73 22.20
N MET A 40 15.45 -3.68 20.98
CA MET A 40 14.12 -4.19 20.62
C MET A 40 14.06 -5.68 20.26
N GLY A 41 15.04 -6.49 20.64
CA GLY A 41 14.98 -7.95 20.53
C GLY A 41 14.90 -8.52 19.10
N GLY A 42 15.10 -7.70 18.10
CA GLY A 42 15.12 -8.12 16.70
C GLY A 42 16.54 -8.37 16.22
N THR A 43 16.96 -9.61 16.24
CA THR A 43 18.28 -10.07 15.79
C THR A 43 18.43 -10.00 14.26
N GLN A 44 18.37 -8.85 13.68
CA GLN A 44 18.99 -8.58 12.37
C GLN A 44 19.46 -7.14 12.33
N LEU A 45 20.75 -6.97 12.20
CA LEU A 45 21.41 -5.70 11.89
C LEU A 45 20.78 -5.11 10.64
N LEU A 46 19.88 -4.15 10.83
CA LEU A 46 19.45 -3.32 9.73
C LEU A 46 20.67 -2.58 9.19
N PRO A 47 20.89 -2.58 7.85
CA PRO A 47 22.03 -1.88 7.28
C PRO A 47 22.06 -0.43 7.76
N ARG A 48 23.23 0.11 8.05
CA ARG A 48 23.46 1.50 8.50
C ARG A 48 22.84 2.58 7.59
N LEU A 49 22.39 2.20 6.40
CA LEU A 49 21.74 3.03 5.38
C LEU A 49 20.21 2.83 5.31
N ALA A 50 19.61 2.11 6.26
CA ALA A 50 18.17 2.02 6.33
C ALA A 50 17.59 3.42 6.58
N GLY A 51 17.07 4.04 5.54
CA GLY A 51 16.51 5.38 5.61
C GLY A 51 15.33 5.45 6.59
N LYS A 52 14.93 6.66 6.96
CA LYS A 52 13.82 6.95 7.89
C LYS A 52 12.54 6.13 7.61
N GLY A 53 12.31 5.75 6.34
CA GLY A 53 11.17 4.93 5.92
C GLY A 53 11.18 3.51 6.50
N VAL A 54 12.33 2.82 6.52
CA VAL A 54 12.43 1.46 7.06
C VAL A 54 12.20 1.46 8.57
N ILE A 55 12.75 2.45 9.29
CA ILE A 55 12.56 2.58 10.74
C ILE A 55 11.07 2.79 11.05
N ARG A 56 10.37 3.62 10.26
CA ARG A 56 8.93 3.85 10.41
C ARG A 56 8.13 2.56 10.22
N VAL A 57 8.41 1.81 9.15
CA VAL A 57 7.72 0.53 8.87
C VAL A 57 7.94 -0.47 10.00
N VAL A 58 9.17 -0.61 10.49
CA VAL A 58 9.49 -1.52 11.61
C VAL A 58 8.75 -1.10 12.88
N GLY A 59 8.78 0.18 13.25
CA GLY A 59 8.06 0.69 14.43
C GLY A 59 6.56 0.39 14.35
N ARG A 60 5.92 0.68 13.22
CA ARG A 60 4.49 0.39 13.00
C ARG A 60 4.17 -1.11 13.03
N CYS A 61 5.09 -1.97 12.59
CA CYS A 61 4.94 -3.42 12.76
C CYS A 61 5.02 -3.84 14.24
N GLU A 62 5.87 -3.22 15.05
CA GLU A 62 5.91 -3.51 16.49
C GLU A 62 4.61 -3.07 17.19
N ASP A 63 4.11 -1.88 16.89
CA ASP A 63 2.82 -1.40 17.40
C ASP A 63 1.66 -2.34 17.01
N ALA A 64 1.69 -2.86 15.77
CA ALA A 64 0.67 -3.77 15.26
C ALA A 64 0.65 -5.14 15.96
N LYS A 65 1.75 -5.58 16.56
CA LYS A 65 1.78 -6.80 17.37
C LYS A 65 0.97 -6.70 18.65
N GLU A 66 0.79 -5.48 19.17
CA GLU A 66 0.04 -5.24 20.40
C GLU A 66 -1.46 -5.07 20.14
N ASN A 67 -1.83 -4.41 19.02
CA ASN A 67 -3.21 -4.01 18.76
C ASN A 67 -3.86 -4.75 17.59
N ASN A 68 -3.13 -5.60 16.86
CA ASN A 68 -3.55 -6.33 15.67
C ASN A 68 -3.95 -5.43 14.47
N ASN A 69 -3.57 -4.15 14.46
CA ASN A 69 -3.89 -3.20 13.42
C ASN A 69 -2.58 -2.69 12.80
N LEU A 70 -2.31 -3.06 11.56
CA LEU A 70 -1.11 -2.64 10.85
C LEU A 70 -1.38 -1.37 10.06
N ASP A 71 -0.85 -0.25 10.54
CA ASP A 71 -0.90 1.02 9.83
C ASP A 71 0.44 1.30 9.14
N LEU A 72 0.47 1.15 7.82
CA LEU A 72 1.59 1.50 6.94
C LEU A 72 1.24 2.66 6.00
N SER A 73 0.27 3.49 6.37
CA SER A 73 -0.09 4.67 5.59
C SER A 73 1.06 5.68 5.52
N GLU A 74 1.13 6.47 4.46
CA GLU A 74 2.12 7.55 4.27
C GLU A 74 3.59 7.13 4.43
N CYS A 75 3.92 5.86 4.13
CA CYS A 75 5.28 5.32 4.26
C CYS A 75 6.09 5.39 2.96
N GLN A 76 5.54 5.99 1.89
CA GLN A 76 6.17 6.07 0.56
C GLN A 76 6.50 4.68 -0.02
N LEU A 77 5.69 3.69 0.26
CA LEU A 77 5.89 2.32 -0.19
C LEU A 77 5.51 2.17 -1.66
N MET A 78 6.37 1.52 -2.45
CA MET A 78 6.07 1.08 -3.82
C MET A 78 5.43 -0.32 -3.84
N HIS A 79 5.63 -1.09 -2.80
CA HIS A 79 5.06 -2.42 -2.56
C HIS A 79 5.18 -2.75 -1.07
N VAL A 80 4.45 -3.74 -0.60
CA VAL A 80 4.59 -4.23 0.78
C VAL A 80 5.94 -4.95 0.92
N PRO A 81 6.85 -4.45 1.77
CA PRO A 81 8.18 -5.05 1.93
C PRO A 81 8.12 -6.47 2.49
N ASP A 82 9.00 -7.37 2.04
CA ASP A 82 9.08 -8.74 2.57
C ASP A 82 9.32 -8.79 4.08
N ALA A 83 10.04 -7.80 4.62
CA ALA A 83 10.26 -7.66 6.05
C ALA A 83 8.94 -7.59 6.84
N VAL A 84 7.90 -6.95 6.31
CA VAL A 84 6.58 -6.87 6.96
C VAL A 84 5.99 -8.26 7.16
N TYR A 85 6.04 -9.12 6.15
CA TYR A 85 5.54 -10.50 6.25
C TYR A 85 6.30 -11.33 7.29
N HIS A 86 7.60 -11.05 7.48
CA HIS A 86 8.41 -11.70 8.51
C HIS A 86 8.11 -11.17 9.90
N LEU A 87 8.00 -9.86 10.05
CA LEU A 87 7.70 -9.21 11.34
C LEU A 87 6.31 -9.59 11.86
N MET A 88 5.34 -9.72 10.95
CA MET A 88 3.94 -10.02 11.29
C MET A 88 3.59 -11.53 11.25
N ARG A 89 4.59 -12.43 11.15
CA ARG A 89 4.36 -13.89 10.96
C ARG A 89 3.51 -14.58 12.02
N ASN A 90 3.51 -14.05 13.24
CA ASN A 90 2.80 -14.61 14.40
C ASN A 90 1.71 -13.65 14.90
N THR A 91 1.31 -12.66 14.09
CA THR A 91 0.29 -11.67 14.45
C THR A 91 -0.95 -11.90 13.59
N GLU A 92 -2.08 -12.09 14.22
CA GLU A 92 -3.39 -12.18 13.57
C GLU A 92 -3.93 -10.77 13.36
N LEU A 93 -3.56 -10.16 12.23
CA LEU A 93 -4.02 -8.82 11.88
C LEU A 93 -5.53 -8.81 11.67
N LYS A 94 -6.18 -7.78 12.21
CA LYS A 94 -7.59 -7.43 11.99
C LYS A 94 -7.76 -6.38 10.92
N SER A 95 -6.88 -5.37 10.91
CA SER A 95 -6.89 -4.34 9.89
C SER A 95 -5.49 -4.11 9.31
N CYS A 96 -5.48 -3.69 8.05
CA CYS A 96 -4.25 -3.27 7.37
C CYS A 96 -4.54 -1.99 6.59
N ASP A 97 -3.86 -0.91 6.98
CA ASP A 97 -3.90 0.37 6.28
C ASP A 97 -2.61 0.54 5.47
N LEU A 98 -2.75 0.61 4.15
CA LEU A 98 -1.68 0.85 3.17
C LEU A 98 -1.93 2.16 2.40
N SER A 99 -2.84 3.00 2.88
CA SER A 99 -3.25 4.20 2.17
C SER A 99 -2.14 5.23 2.02
N SER A 100 -2.32 6.14 1.08
CA SER A 100 -1.41 7.27 0.86
C SER A 100 0.06 6.84 0.64
N ASN A 101 0.24 5.82 -0.19
CA ASN A 101 1.53 5.34 -0.64
C ASN A 101 1.66 5.48 -2.17
N VAL A 102 2.68 4.89 -2.76
CA VAL A 102 2.87 4.80 -4.20
C VAL A 102 2.82 3.35 -4.68
N ILE A 103 1.99 2.53 -4.04
CA ILE A 103 1.85 1.11 -4.33
C ILE A 103 1.17 0.93 -5.68
N THR A 104 1.78 0.14 -6.55
CA THR A 104 1.24 -0.18 -7.87
C THR A 104 0.55 -1.54 -7.93
N LYS A 105 0.87 -2.44 -7.00
CA LYS A 105 0.29 -3.79 -6.92
C LYS A 105 0.39 -4.40 -5.53
N ILE A 106 -0.60 -5.20 -5.18
CA ILE A 106 -0.54 -6.16 -4.05
C ILE A 106 -0.19 -7.53 -4.63
N THR A 107 0.68 -8.26 -3.96
CA THR A 107 1.07 -9.61 -4.40
C THR A 107 0.15 -10.67 -3.80
N PRO A 108 -0.01 -11.86 -4.45
CA PRO A 108 -0.77 -12.98 -3.90
C PRO A 108 -0.37 -13.38 -2.47
N LYS A 109 0.92 -13.22 -2.14
CA LYS A 109 1.47 -13.47 -0.82
C LYS A 109 0.74 -12.72 0.30
N PHE A 110 0.18 -11.53 -0.02
CA PHE A 110 -0.54 -10.71 0.95
C PHE A 110 -1.77 -11.46 1.50
N ALA A 111 -2.63 -11.96 0.63
CA ALA A 111 -3.83 -12.70 1.01
C ALA A 111 -3.49 -13.97 1.81
N MET A 112 -2.47 -14.72 1.37
CA MET A 112 -2.02 -15.92 2.09
C MET A 112 -1.49 -15.64 3.50
N LYS A 113 -0.89 -14.47 3.72
CA LYS A 113 -0.27 -14.11 5.00
C LYS A 113 -1.24 -13.41 5.96
N PHE A 114 -2.19 -12.68 5.43
CA PHE A 114 -3.10 -11.85 6.21
C PHE A 114 -4.58 -12.23 6.00
N SER A 115 -4.85 -13.54 5.93
CA SER A 115 -6.18 -14.08 5.60
C SER A 115 -7.29 -13.74 6.61
N LEU A 116 -6.94 -13.30 7.82
CA LEU A 116 -7.89 -12.99 8.89
C LEU A 116 -8.28 -11.50 8.95
N ILE A 117 -7.74 -10.65 8.09
CA ILE A 117 -8.09 -9.23 8.11
C ILE A 117 -9.56 -9.03 7.78
N THR A 118 -10.17 -8.08 8.48
CA THR A 118 -11.55 -7.64 8.28
C THR A 118 -11.63 -6.32 7.50
N ASP A 119 -10.58 -5.50 7.59
CA ASP A 119 -10.51 -4.18 7.00
C ASP A 119 -9.19 -4.00 6.24
N LEU A 120 -9.28 -3.68 4.96
CA LEU A 120 -8.13 -3.40 4.09
C LEU A 120 -8.31 -2.04 3.42
N ASN A 121 -7.40 -1.12 3.74
CA ASN A 121 -7.35 0.20 3.12
C ASN A 121 -6.18 0.29 2.14
N LEU A 122 -6.48 0.41 0.85
CA LEU A 122 -5.55 0.59 -0.27
C LEU A 122 -5.71 1.96 -0.94
N SER A 123 -6.48 2.86 -0.34
CA SER A 123 -6.81 4.15 -0.95
C SER A 123 -5.60 5.04 -1.17
N HIS A 124 -5.71 6.00 -2.09
CA HIS A 124 -4.64 6.94 -2.40
C HIS A 124 -3.31 6.26 -2.76
N ASN A 125 -3.37 5.36 -3.75
CA ASN A 125 -2.23 4.66 -4.31
C ASN A 125 -2.20 4.76 -5.85
N GLN A 126 -1.38 3.95 -6.50
CA GLN A 126 -1.24 3.92 -7.95
C GLN A 126 -1.61 2.54 -8.53
N MET A 127 -2.56 1.87 -7.89
CA MET A 127 -2.96 0.53 -8.27
C MET A 127 -3.89 0.56 -9.48
N SER A 128 -3.72 -0.41 -10.38
CA SER A 128 -4.59 -0.60 -11.54
C SER A 128 -5.21 -1.99 -11.61
N LYS A 129 -4.75 -2.92 -10.77
CA LYS A 129 -5.24 -4.31 -10.72
C LYS A 129 -5.17 -4.86 -9.32
N LEU A 130 -6.06 -5.79 -9.00
CA LEU A 130 -6.02 -6.65 -7.81
C LEU A 130 -5.69 -8.09 -8.23
N PRO A 131 -4.91 -8.84 -7.44
CA PRO A 131 -4.69 -10.26 -7.71
C PRO A 131 -5.93 -11.08 -7.35
N ASP A 132 -6.18 -12.17 -8.08
CA ASP A 132 -7.34 -13.04 -7.85
C ASP A 132 -7.33 -13.70 -6.47
N GLU A 133 -6.15 -13.89 -5.88
CA GLU A 133 -5.95 -14.44 -4.56
C GLU A 133 -6.50 -13.56 -3.43
N LEU A 134 -6.87 -12.32 -3.70
CA LEU A 134 -7.59 -11.50 -2.71
C LEU A 134 -8.98 -12.08 -2.39
N ALA A 135 -9.55 -12.92 -3.24
CA ALA A 135 -10.77 -13.69 -2.91
C ALA A 135 -10.58 -14.63 -1.70
N ASP A 136 -9.32 -15.02 -1.39
CA ASP A 136 -8.98 -15.86 -0.25
C ASP A 136 -9.05 -15.12 1.09
N LEU A 137 -9.26 -13.81 1.10
CA LEU A 137 -9.50 -13.01 2.30
C LEU A 137 -10.90 -13.29 2.85
N ALA A 138 -11.08 -14.49 3.39
CA ALA A 138 -12.39 -15.02 3.82
C ALA A 138 -13.05 -14.25 4.97
N SER A 139 -12.35 -13.34 5.62
CA SER A 139 -12.84 -12.52 6.72
C SER A 139 -13.03 -11.06 6.38
N LEU A 140 -12.67 -10.64 5.16
CA LEU A 140 -12.69 -9.23 4.76
C LEU A 140 -14.13 -8.71 4.69
N LEU A 141 -14.40 -7.64 5.43
CA LEU A 141 -15.70 -6.96 5.49
C LEU A 141 -15.68 -5.65 4.74
N ARG A 142 -14.55 -4.95 4.77
CA ARG A 142 -14.38 -3.65 4.12
C ARG A 142 -13.10 -3.62 3.29
N LEU A 143 -13.26 -3.21 2.04
CA LEU A 143 -12.16 -2.91 1.10
C LEU A 143 -12.29 -1.47 0.63
N ASP A 144 -11.26 -0.68 0.89
CA ASP A 144 -11.13 0.67 0.33
C ASP A 144 -10.02 0.68 -0.72
N MET A 145 -10.40 0.84 -1.99
CA MET A 145 -9.50 0.98 -3.14
C MET A 145 -9.72 2.31 -3.85
N SER A 146 -10.32 3.28 -3.18
CA SER A 146 -10.58 4.61 -3.73
C SER A 146 -9.29 5.37 -4.06
N HIS A 147 -9.39 6.40 -4.89
CA HIS A 147 -8.24 7.22 -5.27
C HIS A 147 -7.05 6.41 -5.78
N ASN A 148 -7.29 5.58 -6.78
CA ASN A 148 -6.30 4.76 -7.47
C ASN A 148 -6.41 4.95 -9.00
N SER A 149 -5.84 4.04 -9.78
CA SER A 149 -5.81 4.11 -11.25
C SER A 149 -6.48 2.91 -11.92
N PHE A 150 -7.52 2.35 -11.29
CA PHE A 150 -8.27 1.25 -11.88
C PHE A 150 -9.06 1.73 -13.10
N LEU A 151 -8.91 1.03 -14.24
CA LEU A 151 -9.67 1.27 -15.46
C LEU A 151 -10.95 0.42 -15.52
N THR A 152 -10.95 -0.70 -14.84
CA THR A 152 -12.11 -1.58 -14.71
C THR A 152 -12.29 -1.96 -13.24
N LEU A 153 -13.54 -2.22 -12.83
CA LEU A 153 -13.79 -2.78 -11.51
C LEU A 153 -13.44 -4.28 -11.54
N PRO A 154 -12.43 -4.73 -10.75
CA PRO A 154 -11.97 -6.11 -10.81
C PRO A 154 -13.05 -7.10 -10.36
N ALA A 155 -13.28 -8.18 -11.14
CA ALA A 155 -14.27 -9.21 -10.82
C ALA A 155 -14.00 -9.93 -9.48
N VAL A 156 -12.76 -9.91 -8.99
CA VAL A 156 -12.37 -10.55 -7.73
C VAL A 156 -13.15 -10.00 -6.53
N VAL A 157 -13.58 -8.74 -6.55
CA VAL A 157 -14.33 -8.13 -5.43
C VAL A 157 -15.67 -8.81 -5.19
N PHE A 158 -16.31 -9.35 -6.23
CA PHE A 158 -17.58 -10.07 -6.11
C PHE A 158 -17.40 -11.53 -5.65
N LYS A 159 -16.16 -12.03 -5.64
CA LYS A 159 -15.81 -13.39 -5.17
C LYS A 159 -15.45 -13.41 -3.69
N MET A 160 -15.32 -12.27 -3.03
CA MET A 160 -14.97 -12.18 -1.61
C MET A 160 -16.19 -12.54 -0.74
N PRO A 161 -16.12 -13.62 0.07
CA PRO A 161 -17.33 -14.24 0.64
C PRO A 161 -18.02 -13.44 1.74
N LYS A 162 -17.35 -12.47 2.35
CA LYS A 162 -17.89 -11.66 3.44
C LYS A 162 -17.79 -10.16 3.22
N LEU A 163 -17.36 -9.73 2.04
CA LEU A 163 -17.19 -8.30 1.75
C LEU A 163 -18.55 -7.60 1.79
N ARG A 164 -18.68 -6.61 2.67
CA ARG A 164 -19.89 -5.79 2.84
C ARG A 164 -19.76 -4.42 2.20
N GLN A 165 -18.60 -3.80 2.34
CA GLN A 165 -18.36 -2.45 1.83
C GLN A 165 -17.17 -2.43 0.87
N LEU A 166 -17.43 -1.97 -0.33
CA LEU A 166 -16.42 -1.71 -1.35
C LEU A 166 -16.42 -0.22 -1.69
N LEU A 167 -15.31 0.46 -1.40
CA LEU A 167 -15.09 1.84 -1.80
C LEU A 167 -14.12 1.88 -2.98
N ALA A 168 -14.64 2.22 -4.16
CA ALA A 168 -13.89 2.29 -5.42
C ALA A 168 -14.05 3.66 -6.11
N ASN A 169 -14.53 4.65 -5.36
CA ASN A 169 -14.71 6.02 -5.85
C ASN A 169 -13.39 6.69 -6.21
N ASN A 170 -13.44 7.71 -7.06
CA ASN A 170 -12.25 8.45 -7.51
C ASN A 170 -11.18 7.54 -8.14
N ASN A 171 -11.58 6.75 -9.10
CA ASN A 171 -10.71 5.96 -9.98
C ASN A 171 -10.95 6.39 -11.46
N ALA A 172 -10.40 5.63 -12.39
CA ALA A 172 -10.62 5.80 -13.81
C ALA A 172 -11.50 4.68 -14.40
N ILE A 173 -12.43 4.14 -13.61
CA ILE A 173 -13.25 2.98 -13.98
C ILE A 173 -14.24 3.39 -15.07
N ILE A 174 -14.13 2.74 -16.23
CA ILE A 174 -15.02 2.89 -17.38
C ILE A 174 -16.03 1.76 -17.48
N ASP A 175 -15.67 0.58 -16.96
CA ASP A 175 -16.47 -0.64 -17.06
C ASP A 175 -16.17 -1.62 -15.92
N ILE A 176 -16.93 -2.72 -15.86
CA ILE A 176 -16.77 -3.79 -14.87
C ILE A 176 -16.26 -5.04 -15.60
N GLU A 177 -15.26 -5.72 -15.02
CA GLU A 177 -14.70 -6.96 -15.58
C GLU A 177 -15.68 -8.17 -15.52
N ALA A 178 -16.80 -8.04 -14.84
CA ALA A 178 -17.75 -9.11 -14.61
C ALA A 178 -18.93 -9.02 -15.58
N ASP A 179 -19.36 -10.16 -16.14
CA ASP A 179 -20.65 -10.24 -16.80
C ASP A 179 -21.78 -9.87 -15.81
N GLN A 180 -22.88 -9.30 -16.30
CA GLN A 180 -24.03 -8.90 -15.46
C GLN A 180 -24.52 -9.99 -14.50
N LYS A 181 -24.37 -11.28 -14.87
CA LYS A 181 -24.71 -12.43 -14.04
C LYS A 181 -23.71 -12.69 -12.90
N GLN A 182 -22.51 -12.11 -12.98
CA GLN A 182 -21.45 -12.24 -11.97
C GLN A 182 -21.42 -11.06 -11.00
N ILE A 183 -22.16 -10.00 -11.31
CA ILE A 183 -22.38 -8.87 -10.38
C ILE A 183 -23.42 -9.33 -9.35
N SER A 184 -23.08 -10.33 -8.57
CA SER A 184 -23.90 -10.81 -7.47
C SER A 184 -23.01 -11.13 -6.29
N SER A 185 -23.44 -10.77 -5.11
CA SER A 185 -22.77 -11.10 -3.86
C SER A 185 -23.83 -11.18 -2.77
N ASP A 186 -23.80 -12.25 -2.00
CA ASP A 186 -24.72 -12.42 -0.88
C ASP A 186 -24.33 -11.57 0.33
N SER A 187 -23.12 -11.02 0.35
CA SER A 187 -22.55 -10.30 1.48
C SER A 187 -22.45 -8.79 1.27
N LEU A 188 -22.36 -8.32 0.02
CA LEU A 188 -22.22 -6.89 -0.26
C LEU A 188 -23.47 -6.12 0.20
N GLU A 189 -23.24 -4.98 0.82
CA GLU A 189 -24.23 -4.01 1.27
C GLU A 189 -24.07 -2.68 0.53
N LEU A 190 -22.82 -2.28 0.25
CA LEU A 190 -22.51 -1.00 -0.39
C LEU A 190 -21.32 -1.14 -1.37
N VAL A 191 -21.49 -0.58 -2.55
CA VAL A 191 -20.43 -0.36 -3.55
C VAL A 191 -20.44 1.12 -3.95
N ASP A 192 -19.38 1.84 -3.60
CA ASP A 192 -19.21 3.24 -3.99
C ASP A 192 -18.35 3.36 -5.25
N LEU A 193 -18.96 3.76 -6.35
CA LEU A 193 -18.33 3.99 -7.66
C LEU A 193 -18.38 5.47 -8.08
N ARG A 194 -18.66 6.38 -7.17
CA ARG A 194 -18.73 7.81 -7.49
C ARG A 194 -17.41 8.33 -8.05
N ASN A 195 -17.49 9.35 -8.86
CA ASN A 195 -16.34 9.99 -9.49
C ASN A 195 -15.47 9.00 -10.32
N ASN A 196 -16.16 8.14 -11.08
CA ASN A 196 -15.55 7.31 -12.11
C ASN A 196 -16.15 7.64 -13.48
N PRO A 197 -15.35 7.60 -14.57
CA PRO A 197 -15.82 7.92 -15.92
C PRO A 197 -16.54 6.71 -16.57
N LEU A 198 -17.57 6.18 -15.92
CA LEU A 198 -18.32 5.03 -16.41
C LEU A 198 -18.88 5.29 -17.80
N THR A 199 -18.79 4.31 -18.70
CA THR A 199 -19.47 4.38 -20.00
C THR A 199 -20.99 4.49 -19.80
N PRO A 200 -21.72 5.13 -20.74
CA PRO A 200 -23.18 5.18 -20.68
C PRO A 200 -23.83 3.82 -20.48
N GLN A 201 -23.35 2.84 -21.21
CA GLN A 201 -23.85 1.46 -21.16
C GLN A 201 -23.59 0.82 -19.77
N CYS A 202 -22.41 0.98 -19.23
CA CYS A 202 -22.07 0.46 -17.89
C CYS A 202 -22.91 1.15 -16.81
N TYR A 203 -23.05 2.47 -16.88
CA TYR A 203 -23.85 3.27 -15.93
C TYR A 203 -25.32 2.79 -15.89
N GLU A 204 -25.98 2.67 -17.05
CA GLU A 204 -27.38 2.21 -17.13
C GLU A 204 -27.52 0.73 -16.70
N SER A 205 -26.53 -0.11 -17.05
CA SER A 205 -26.50 -1.49 -16.57
C SER A 205 -26.43 -1.59 -15.05
N LEU A 206 -25.59 -0.80 -14.41
CA LEU A 206 -25.46 -0.78 -12.96
C LEU A 206 -26.70 -0.23 -12.27
N LYS A 207 -27.30 0.82 -12.81
CA LYS A 207 -28.50 1.44 -12.28
C LYS A 207 -29.71 0.50 -12.35
N SER A 208 -29.77 -0.36 -13.36
CA SER A 208 -30.85 -1.33 -13.57
C SER A 208 -30.50 -2.74 -13.08
N ALA A 209 -29.30 -2.96 -12.56
CA ALA A 209 -28.86 -4.28 -12.14
C ALA A 209 -29.74 -4.85 -11.00
N PRO A 210 -30.21 -6.10 -11.12
CA PRO A 210 -30.99 -6.75 -10.08
C PRO A 210 -30.08 -7.25 -8.95
N VAL A 211 -29.46 -6.34 -8.21
CA VAL A 211 -28.56 -6.64 -7.10
C VAL A 211 -29.20 -6.36 -5.74
N ASN A 212 -28.73 -7.02 -4.70
CA ASN A 212 -29.26 -6.90 -3.33
C ASN A 212 -28.48 -5.88 -2.48
N PHE A 213 -27.57 -5.14 -3.08
CA PHE A 213 -26.75 -4.14 -2.41
C PHE A 213 -26.89 -2.78 -3.04
N HIS A 214 -26.55 -1.74 -2.30
CA HIS A 214 -26.63 -0.37 -2.78
C HIS A 214 -25.38 -0.02 -3.61
N ILE A 215 -25.61 0.61 -4.79
CA ILE A 215 -24.53 1.14 -5.63
C ILE A 215 -24.64 2.66 -5.64
N GLU A 216 -23.59 3.32 -5.17
CA GLU A 216 -23.46 4.78 -5.24
C GLU A 216 -22.77 5.19 -6.53
N LEU A 217 -23.45 5.99 -7.35
CA LEU A 217 -22.96 6.53 -8.61
C LEU A 217 -23.01 8.05 -8.57
N THR A 218 -22.09 8.73 -9.26
CA THR A 218 -22.23 10.15 -9.54
C THR A 218 -23.31 10.33 -10.61
N GLU A 219 -24.22 11.27 -10.41
CA GLU A 219 -25.21 11.61 -11.43
C GLU A 219 -24.51 12.00 -12.73
N ARG A 220 -24.91 11.32 -13.81
CA ARG A 220 -24.40 11.56 -15.14
C ARG A 220 -25.26 12.61 -15.82
N GLN A 221 -24.64 13.69 -16.30
CA GLN A 221 -25.28 14.59 -17.25
C GLN A 221 -25.24 13.92 -18.62
N LYS A 222 -26.41 13.80 -19.28
CA LYS A 222 -26.47 13.33 -20.66
C LYS A 222 -25.80 14.37 -21.56
N GLU A 223 -24.97 13.92 -22.46
CA GLU A 223 -24.37 14.75 -23.48
C GLU A 223 -25.43 15.00 -24.61
N ASP A 224 -25.49 16.21 -25.16
CA ASP A 224 -26.47 16.61 -26.17
C ASP A 224 -26.53 15.71 -27.42
N TRP A 225 -25.43 15.00 -27.71
CA TRP A 225 -25.34 14.08 -28.85
C TRP A 225 -25.97 12.70 -28.58
N GLU A 226 -26.20 12.33 -27.32
CA GLU A 226 -26.80 11.04 -26.96
C GLU A 226 -28.29 10.96 -27.30
N ASP A 227 -28.96 12.08 -27.43
CA ASP A 227 -30.36 12.16 -27.85
C ASP A 227 -30.53 12.17 -29.39
N LEU A 228 -29.39 12.16 -30.14
CA LEU A 228 -29.41 12.06 -31.59
C LEU A 228 -29.53 10.59 -32.03
N THR A 229 -30.71 10.03 -31.90
CA THR A 229 -31.05 8.73 -32.53
C THR A 229 -31.06 8.94 -34.05
N ILE A 230 -30.10 8.33 -34.73
CA ILE A 230 -30.09 8.19 -36.20
C ILE A 230 -30.97 7.04 -36.59
#